data_1a13591c2a1c085ec88f337f4492e817
#
_entry.id   1a13591c2a1c085ec88f337f4492e817
#
_cell.length_a   1.000
_cell.length_b   1.000
_cell.length_c   1.000
_cell.angle_alpha   90.00
_cell.angle_beta   90.00
_cell.angle_gamma   90.00
#
_symmetry.space_group_name_H-M   'P 1'
#
loop_
_entity.id
_entity.type
_entity.pdbx_description
1 polymer ?
#
loop_
_entity_poly.entity_id
_entity_poly.type
_entity_poly.pdbx_seq_one_letter_code
_entity_poly.pdbx_strand_id
1 'polypeptide(L)'
;MHISLDGFVAGPNGEMNWIKIDEELFEHVGKRISQGDTSLYGRVTYQMMENYWPTAGKKPNATKHDIEHSKWYAKVHKIVLSKTLNADNYPPAGLNNTTFISDDLSARINDIKQSGDGKDILLFGSPSATHALIQQNLIDGYWLFVNPIILG
;
A
#
# COMPACT_ATOMS: atom_id res chain seq x y z
N MET A 1 4.33 6.56 3.70
CA MET A 1 5.33 5.50 4.02
C MET A 1 6.10 5.90 5.25
N HIS A 2 6.36 4.95 6.20
CA HIS A 2 7.25 5.20 7.35
C HIS A 2 8.70 5.12 6.93
N ILE A 3 9.50 6.05 7.43
CA ILE A 3 10.97 6.07 7.23
C ILE A 3 11.67 6.41 8.53
N SER A 4 12.92 5.96 8.67
CA SER A 4 13.86 6.41 9.72
C SER A 4 14.42 7.79 9.38
N LEU A 5 15.15 8.41 10.32
CA LEU A 5 15.83 9.69 10.06
C LEU A 5 16.89 9.60 8.95
N ASP A 6 17.48 8.46 8.77
CA ASP A 6 18.48 8.15 7.74
C ASP A 6 17.88 7.50 6.48
N GLY A 7 16.53 7.48 6.35
CA GLY A 7 15.81 7.15 5.12
C GLY A 7 15.52 5.68 4.89
N PHE A 8 15.73 4.79 5.86
CA PHE A 8 15.38 3.38 5.74
C PHE A 8 13.90 3.15 6.01
N VAL A 9 13.31 2.17 5.32
CA VAL A 9 11.90 1.77 5.44
C VAL A 9 11.71 0.48 6.23
N ALA A 10 12.79 -0.24 6.48
CA ALA A 10 12.83 -1.47 7.28
C ALA A 10 14.26 -1.71 7.77
N GLY A 11 14.42 -2.54 8.78
CA GLY A 11 15.73 -3.08 9.19
C GLY A 11 16.28 -4.07 8.17
N PRO A 12 17.50 -4.60 8.37
CA PRO A 12 18.20 -5.46 7.42
C PRO A 12 17.48 -6.77 7.09
N ASN A 13 16.65 -7.28 8.00
CA ASN A 13 15.83 -8.48 7.76
C ASN A 13 14.35 -8.14 7.54
N GLY A 14 14.01 -6.88 7.25
CA GLY A 14 12.64 -6.42 7.04
C GLY A 14 11.88 -6.03 8.31
N GLU A 15 12.57 -5.84 9.43
CA GLU A 15 11.96 -5.46 10.70
C GLU A 15 11.31 -4.06 10.60
N MET A 16 10.08 -3.95 11.13
CA MET A 16 9.31 -2.71 11.21
C MET A 16 8.83 -2.40 12.63
N ASN A 17 9.35 -3.09 13.64
CA ASN A 17 8.98 -2.94 15.06
C ASN A 17 9.39 -1.59 15.67
N TRP A 18 10.21 -0.82 14.97
CA TRP A 18 10.62 0.54 15.32
C TRP A 18 9.58 1.62 14.93
N ILE A 19 8.61 1.27 14.11
CA ILE A 19 7.53 2.19 13.70
C ILE A 19 6.62 2.44 14.91
N LYS A 20 6.49 3.70 15.28
CA LYS A 20 5.51 4.13 16.29
C LYS A 20 4.20 4.49 15.59
N ILE A 21 3.15 3.87 16.07
CA ILE A 21 1.79 4.07 15.57
C ILE A 21 0.94 4.48 16.77
N ASP A 22 0.22 5.60 16.62
CA ASP A 22 -0.73 6.11 17.60
C ASP A 22 -2.08 6.44 16.94
N GLU A 23 -3.03 6.88 17.73
CA GLU A 23 -4.38 7.19 17.27
C GLU A 23 -4.40 8.40 16.31
N GLU A 24 -3.57 9.41 16.56
CA GLU A 24 -3.46 10.61 15.71
C GLU A 24 -2.96 10.24 14.31
N LEU A 25 -1.95 9.38 14.24
CA LEU A 25 -1.45 8.85 12.97
C LEU A 25 -2.54 8.08 12.22
N PHE A 26 -3.31 7.24 12.91
CA PHE A 26 -4.40 6.49 12.29
C PHE A 26 -5.52 7.38 11.78
N GLU A 27 -5.87 8.45 12.49
CA GLU A 27 -6.83 9.44 11.99
C GLU A 27 -6.34 10.13 10.73
N HIS A 28 -5.06 10.54 10.71
CA HIS A 28 -4.44 11.16 9.55
C HIS A 28 -4.43 10.22 8.34
N VAL A 29 -4.01 8.98 8.53
CA VAL A 29 -4.02 7.94 7.48
C VAL A 29 -5.45 7.68 7.00
N GLY A 30 -6.43 7.58 7.89
CA GLY A 30 -7.84 7.39 7.56
C GLY A 30 -8.39 8.50 6.66
N LYS A 31 -8.11 9.77 6.99
CA LYS A 31 -8.48 10.93 6.16
C LYS A 31 -7.86 10.82 4.75
N ARG A 32 -6.60 10.41 4.67
CA ARG A 32 -5.90 10.29 3.40
C ARG A 32 -6.44 9.14 2.55
N ILE A 33 -6.68 7.99 3.16
CA ILE A 33 -7.26 6.81 2.51
C ILE A 33 -8.63 7.12 1.90
N SER A 34 -9.46 7.93 2.57
CA SER A 34 -10.78 8.31 2.08
C SER A 34 -10.75 9.12 0.78
N GLN A 35 -9.62 9.72 0.42
CA GLN A 35 -9.42 10.49 -0.81
C GLN A 35 -9.01 9.61 -2.01
N GLY A 36 -8.58 8.36 -1.76
CA GLY A 36 -8.17 7.42 -2.78
C GLY A 36 -9.22 6.35 -3.08
N ASP A 37 -9.33 5.95 -4.33
CA ASP A 37 -10.16 4.84 -4.78
C ASP A 37 -9.35 3.66 -5.31
N THR A 38 -8.05 3.85 -5.42
CA THR A 38 -7.11 2.87 -5.94
C THR A 38 -5.92 2.73 -5.01
N SER A 39 -5.58 1.51 -4.66
CA SER A 39 -4.38 1.18 -3.88
C SER A 39 -3.36 0.45 -4.73
N LEU A 40 -2.08 0.80 -4.57
CA LEU A 40 -0.99 0.22 -5.33
C LEU A 40 0.02 -0.43 -4.39
N TYR A 41 0.47 -1.61 -4.74
CA TYR A 41 1.37 -2.43 -3.94
C TYR A 41 2.43 -3.11 -4.79
N GLY A 42 3.58 -3.38 -4.24
CA GLY A 42 4.43 -4.47 -4.70
C GLY A 42 3.97 -5.81 -4.10
N ARG A 43 4.42 -6.90 -4.67
CA ARG A 43 4.00 -8.27 -4.31
C ARG A 43 4.03 -8.56 -2.80
N VAL A 44 5.15 -8.29 -2.13
CA VAL A 44 5.30 -8.63 -0.71
C VAL A 44 4.33 -7.83 0.16
N THR A 45 4.22 -6.54 -0.09
CA THR A 45 3.29 -5.67 0.65
C THR A 45 1.84 -6.09 0.40
N TYR A 46 1.48 -6.41 -0.84
CA TYR A 46 0.14 -6.92 -1.15
C TYR A 46 -0.19 -8.18 -0.35
N GLN A 47 0.71 -9.15 -0.32
CA GLN A 47 0.53 -10.39 0.44
C GLN A 47 0.37 -10.13 1.95
N MET A 48 1.13 -9.18 2.51
CA MET A 48 0.96 -8.75 3.91
C MET A 48 -0.42 -8.14 4.14
N MET A 49 -0.88 -7.26 3.25
CA MET A 49 -2.19 -6.61 3.36
C MET A 49 -3.34 -7.61 3.25
N GLU A 50 -3.27 -8.55 2.29
CA GLU A 50 -4.26 -9.61 2.12
C GLU A 50 -4.33 -10.58 3.32
N ASN A 51 -3.21 -10.81 3.99
CA ASN A 51 -3.20 -11.65 5.20
C ASN A 51 -3.81 -10.95 6.42
N TYR A 52 -3.91 -9.64 6.43
CA TYR A 52 -4.37 -8.89 7.60
C TYR A 52 -5.76 -8.27 7.41
N TRP A 53 -5.93 -7.42 6.40
CA TRP A 53 -7.10 -6.54 6.28
C TRP A 53 -8.45 -7.24 6.07
N PRO A 54 -8.57 -8.34 5.31
CA PRO A 54 -9.85 -9.02 5.13
C PRO A 54 -10.50 -9.49 6.43
N THR A 55 -9.71 -9.71 7.47
CA THR A 55 -10.18 -10.22 8.76
C THR A 55 -9.98 -9.25 9.93
N ALA A 56 -9.16 -8.21 9.79
CA ALA A 56 -8.77 -7.31 10.87
C ALA A 56 -9.97 -6.68 11.57
N GLY A 57 -10.93 -6.15 10.83
CA GLY A 57 -12.14 -5.52 11.38
C GLY A 57 -13.14 -6.48 12.05
N LYS A 58 -12.91 -7.80 11.97
CA LYS A 58 -13.76 -8.83 12.58
C LYS A 58 -13.15 -9.43 13.85
N LYS A 59 -11.93 -9.02 14.21
CA LYS A 59 -11.25 -9.51 15.41
C LYS A 59 -11.95 -9.00 16.68
N PRO A 60 -11.96 -9.77 17.80
CA PRO A 60 -12.61 -9.34 19.04
C PRO A 60 -12.12 -7.99 19.58
N ASN A 61 -10.85 -7.66 19.35
CA ASN A 61 -10.21 -6.43 19.80
C ASN A 61 -9.94 -5.45 18.63
N ALA A 62 -10.76 -5.52 17.56
CA ALA A 62 -10.61 -4.62 16.41
C ALA A 62 -10.82 -3.16 16.85
N THR A 63 -9.86 -2.32 16.54
CA THR A 63 -9.96 -0.89 16.73
C THR A 63 -10.92 -0.26 15.71
N LYS A 64 -11.32 0.98 15.94
CA LYS A 64 -12.09 1.75 14.95
C LYS A 64 -11.36 1.78 13.60
N HIS A 65 -10.05 2.00 13.63
CA HIS A 65 -9.21 1.99 12.43
C HIS A 65 -9.25 0.65 11.71
N ASP A 66 -9.13 -0.48 12.41
CA ASP A 66 -9.20 -1.81 11.81
C ASP A 66 -10.52 -2.04 11.08
N ILE A 67 -11.62 -1.62 11.70
CA ILE A 67 -12.97 -1.76 11.13
C ILE A 67 -13.12 -0.90 9.86
N GLU A 68 -12.73 0.36 9.92
CA GLU A 68 -12.87 1.31 8.82
C GLU A 68 -11.94 0.96 7.66
N HIS A 69 -10.69 0.66 7.95
CA HIS A 69 -9.72 0.27 6.93
C HIS A 69 -10.07 -1.07 6.27
N SER A 70 -10.54 -2.07 7.02
CA SER A 70 -11.02 -3.33 6.44
C SER A 70 -12.18 -3.12 5.47
N LYS A 71 -13.13 -2.22 5.80
CA LYS A 71 -14.25 -1.88 4.91
C LYS A 71 -13.78 -1.20 3.62
N TRP A 72 -12.82 -0.29 3.74
CA TRP A 72 -12.21 0.37 2.59
C TRP A 72 -11.43 -0.64 1.74
N TYR A 73 -10.58 -1.46 2.37
CA TYR A 73 -9.75 -2.47 1.71
C TYR A 73 -10.57 -3.48 0.90
N ALA A 74 -11.76 -3.84 1.41
CA ALA A 74 -12.66 -4.76 0.70
C ALA A 74 -13.26 -4.16 -0.60
N LYS A 75 -13.29 -2.82 -0.74
CA LYS A 75 -13.93 -2.12 -1.86
C LYS A 75 -12.94 -1.49 -2.83
N VAL A 76 -11.75 -1.09 -2.33
CA VAL A 76 -10.77 -0.38 -3.13
C VAL A 76 -10.26 -1.23 -4.28
N HIS A 77 -10.02 -0.62 -5.43
CA HIS A 77 -9.29 -1.27 -6.52
C HIS A 77 -7.82 -1.43 -6.13
N LYS A 78 -7.29 -2.66 -6.27
CA LYS A 78 -5.92 -2.99 -5.91
C LYS A 78 -5.10 -3.22 -7.16
N ILE A 79 -3.97 -2.54 -7.26
CA ILE A 79 -2.99 -2.73 -8.32
C ILE A 79 -1.75 -3.36 -7.68
N VAL A 80 -1.30 -4.47 -8.24
CA VAL A 80 -0.15 -5.21 -7.75
C VAL A 80 0.94 -5.26 -8.80
N LEU A 81 2.06 -4.60 -8.51
CA LEU A 81 3.24 -4.64 -9.37
C LEU A 81 4.04 -5.92 -9.07
N SER A 82 4.04 -6.86 -10.01
CA SER A 82 4.73 -8.13 -9.84
C SER A 82 5.04 -8.80 -11.17
N LYS A 83 6.26 -9.34 -11.30
CA LYS A 83 6.68 -10.18 -12.42
C LYS A 83 6.38 -11.67 -12.19
N THR A 84 6.01 -12.06 -10.96
CA THR A 84 5.88 -13.46 -10.56
C THR A 84 4.50 -13.81 -10.03
N LEU A 85 3.76 -12.82 -9.53
CA LEU A 85 2.41 -12.99 -9.02
C LEU A 85 1.42 -12.47 -10.06
N ASN A 86 0.41 -13.28 -10.38
CA ASN A 86 -0.66 -12.96 -11.31
C ASN A 86 -1.97 -13.63 -10.87
N ALA A 87 -3.05 -13.43 -11.62
CA ALA A 87 -4.37 -13.96 -11.29
C ALA A 87 -4.41 -15.50 -11.28
N ASP A 88 -3.60 -16.16 -12.11
CA ASP A 88 -3.63 -17.62 -12.26
C ASP A 88 -2.95 -18.35 -11.08
N ASN A 89 -1.99 -17.68 -10.42
CA ASN A 89 -1.21 -18.27 -9.34
C ASN A 89 -1.52 -17.65 -7.96
N TYR A 90 -2.63 -16.92 -7.82
CA TYR A 90 -3.10 -16.36 -6.54
C TYR A 90 -4.47 -16.93 -6.16
N PRO A 91 -4.74 -17.19 -4.85
CA PRO A 91 -6.03 -17.72 -4.43
C PRO A 91 -7.20 -16.83 -4.86
N PRO A 92 -8.31 -17.37 -5.38
CA PRO A 92 -9.45 -16.60 -5.89
C PRO A 92 -10.03 -15.60 -4.88
N ALA A 93 -10.00 -15.92 -3.60
CA ALA A 93 -10.48 -15.04 -2.54
C ALA A 93 -9.74 -13.69 -2.44
N GLY A 94 -8.48 -13.63 -2.85
CA GLY A 94 -7.66 -12.41 -2.87
C GLY A 94 -7.74 -11.62 -4.18
N LEU A 95 -8.49 -12.09 -5.18
CA LEU A 95 -8.56 -11.45 -6.51
C LEU A 95 -9.64 -10.36 -6.60
N ASN A 96 -10.44 -10.16 -5.57
CA ASN A 96 -11.51 -9.15 -5.58
C ASN A 96 -10.94 -7.75 -5.85
N ASN A 97 -11.38 -7.13 -6.95
CA ASN A 97 -10.94 -5.82 -7.39
C ASN A 97 -9.42 -5.69 -7.50
N THR A 98 -8.73 -6.74 -7.98
CA THR A 98 -7.27 -6.75 -8.06
C THR A 98 -6.81 -6.89 -9.51
N THR A 99 -5.89 -6.01 -9.92
CA THR A 99 -5.21 -6.03 -11.21
C THR A 99 -3.71 -6.24 -10.99
N PHE A 100 -3.12 -7.19 -11.71
CA PHE A 100 -1.67 -7.42 -11.69
C PHE A 100 -1.02 -6.76 -12.90
N ILE A 101 0.10 -6.06 -12.67
CA ILE A 101 0.91 -5.42 -13.71
C ILE A 101 2.32 -6.01 -13.63
N SER A 102 2.77 -6.63 -14.72
CA SER A 102 4.10 -7.26 -14.84
C SER A 102 5.06 -6.50 -15.74
N ASP A 103 4.51 -5.73 -16.68
CA ASP A 103 5.22 -5.06 -17.77
C ASP A 103 4.59 -3.68 -18.08
N ASP A 104 5.20 -2.96 -19.01
CA ASP A 104 4.74 -1.64 -19.50
C ASP A 104 4.23 -0.69 -18.38
N LEU A 105 4.98 -0.68 -17.26
CA LEU A 105 4.58 0.04 -16.04
C LEU A 105 4.16 1.48 -16.32
N SER A 106 4.90 2.20 -17.19
CA SER A 106 4.61 3.60 -17.51
C SER A 106 3.28 3.75 -18.24
N ALA A 107 3.05 2.97 -19.28
CA ALA A 107 1.80 3.03 -20.04
C ALA A 107 0.60 2.67 -19.15
N ARG A 108 0.71 1.55 -18.41
CA ARG A 108 -0.37 1.05 -17.56
C ARG A 108 -0.75 2.00 -16.44
N ILE A 109 0.23 2.61 -15.75
CA ILE A 109 -0.04 3.57 -14.68
C ILE A 109 -0.62 4.88 -15.24
N ASN A 110 -0.12 5.36 -16.39
CA ASN A 110 -0.68 6.55 -17.02
C ASN A 110 -2.11 6.32 -17.51
N ASP A 111 -2.43 5.17 -18.08
CA ASP A 111 -3.80 4.80 -18.47
C ASP A 111 -4.74 4.83 -17.26
N ILE A 112 -4.30 4.28 -16.12
CA ILE A 112 -5.10 4.29 -14.88
C ILE A 112 -5.29 5.73 -14.38
N LYS A 113 -4.23 6.55 -14.38
CA LYS A 113 -4.34 7.98 -14.00
C LYS A 113 -5.32 8.75 -14.89
N GLN A 114 -5.38 8.44 -16.18
CA GLN A 114 -6.25 9.12 -17.14
C GLN A 114 -7.69 8.61 -17.11
N SER A 115 -7.91 7.34 -16.80
CA SER A 115 -9.24 6.71 -16.76
C SER A 115 -9.94 6.84 -15.42
N GLY A 116 -9.26 7.30 -14.37
CA GLY A 116 -9.81 7.44 -13.02
C GLY A 116 -10.75 8.65 -12.87
N ASP A 117 -11.54 8.63 -11.80
CA ASP A 117 -12.48 9.71 -11.43
C ASP A 117 -11.77 10.94 -10.81
N GLY A 118 -10.46 11.06 -10.99
CA GLY A 118 -9.64 12.15 -10.44
C GLY A 118 -9.31 11.99 -8.96
N LYS A 119 -9.49 10.80 -8.40
CA LYS A 119 -9.07 10.47 -7.05
C LYS A 119 -7.63 9.96 -7.01
N ASP A 120 -7.06 9.93 -5.81
CA ASP A 120 -5.68 9.53 -5.62
C ASP A 120 -5.48 8.01 -5.80
N ILE A 121 -4.38 7.64 -6.46
CA ILE A 121 -3.80 6.30 -6.41
C ILE A 121 -2.83 6.28 -5.23
N LEU A 122 -3.12 5.47 -4.22
CA LEU A 122 -2.34 5.41 -2.99
C LEU A 122 -1.34 4.26 -3.03
N LEU A 123 -0.05 4.57 -3.10
CA LEU A 123 1.03 3.58 -2.98
C LEU A 123 1.35 3.32 -1.51
N PHE A 124 1.14 2.07 -1.07
CA PHE A 124 1.42 1.65 0.31
C PHE A 124 2.76 0.92 0.40
N GLY A 125 3.74 1.59 0.99
CA GLY A 125 5.05 1.00 1.25
C GLY A 125 5.71 0.44 -0.01
N SER A 126 6.27 -0.79 0.08
CA SER A 126 6.87 -1.50 -1.04
C SER A 126 8.05 -0.77 -1.68
N PRO A 127 9.25 -0.82 -1.06
CA PRO A 127 10.43 -0.06 -1.53
C PRO A 127 10.75 -0.32 -3.00
N SER A 128 10.67 -1.57 -3.46
CA SER A 128 10.96 -1.93 -4.84
C SER A 128 9.95 -1.35 -5.84
N ALA A 129 8.66 -1.34 -5.50
CA ALA A 129 7.63 -0.72 -6.33
C ALA A 129 7.81 0.80 -6.37
N THR A 130 8.05 1.42 -5.21
CA THR A 130 8.34 2.86 -5.11
C THR A 130 9.53 3.25 -5.98
N HIS A 131 10.62 2.49 -5.90
CA HIS A 131 11.82 2.74 -6.71
C HIS A 131 11.54 2.63 -8.21
N ALA A 132 10.84 1.59 -8.65
CA ALA A 132 10.47 1.42 -10.05
C ALA A 132 9.60 2.57 -10.59
N LEU A 133 8.67 3.08 -9.77
CA LEU A 133 7.81 4.20 -10.13
C LEU A 133 8.55 5.53 -10.14
N ILE A 134 9.48 5.77 -9.19
CA ILE A 134 10.33 6.97 -9.17
C ILE A 134 11.19 7.03 -10.43
N GLN A 135 11.82 5.93 -10.84
CA GLN A 135 12.67 5.88 -12.03
C GLN A 135 11.94 6.26 -13.32
N GLN A 136 10.62 6.14 -13.34
CA GLN A 136 9.78 6.47 -14.48
C GLN A 136 8.95 7.76 -14.29
N ASN A 137 9.23 8.54 -13.25
CA ASN A 137 8.53 9.79 -12.90
C ASN A 137 6.99 9.60 -12.76
N LEU A 138 6.57 8.49 -12.17
CA LEU A 138 5.14 8.13 -12.05
C LEU A 138 4.54 8.51 -10.69
N ILE A 139 5.34 9.04 -9.75
CA ILE A 139 4.89 9.49 -8.43
C ILE A 139 4.75 11.00 -8.42
N ASP A 140 3.56 11.49 -8.09
CA ASP A 140 3.24 12.93 -8.08
C ASP A 140 3.40 13.54 -6.68
N GLY A 141 3.33 12.73 -5.62
CA GLY A 141 3.44 13.20 -4.24
C GLY A 141 3.92 12.14 -3.27
N TYR A 142 4.56 12.60 -2.18
CA TYR A 142 5.12 11.72 -1.14
C TYR A 142 4.52 12.06 0.22
N TRP A 143 4.05 11.03 0.93
CA TRP A 143 3.63 11.12 2.33
C TRP A 143 4.56 10.27 3.17
N LEU A 144 5.46 10.94 3.91
CA LEU A 144 6.50 10.30 4.69
C LEU A 144 6.25 10.56 6.19
N PHE A 145 6.15 9.48 6.96
CA PHE A 145 6.12 9.53 8.41
C PHE A 145 7.53 9.27 8.92
N VAL A 146 8.23 10.34 9.30
CA VAL A 146 9.61 10.26 9.76
C VAL A 146 9.62 9.84 11.22
N ASN A 147 10.19 8.67 11.51
CA ASN A 147 10.34 8.17 12.87
C ASN A 147 11.71 8.60 13.43
N PRO A 148 11.79 9.03 14.69
CA PRO A 148 13.01 9.54 15.31
C PRO A 148 13.98 8.40 15.71
N ILE A 149 14.43 7.65 14.72
CA ILE A 149 15.36 6.51 14.84
C ILE A 149 16.37 6.51 13.69
N ILE A 150 17.56 6.01 13.93
CA ILE A 150 18.60 5.73 12.95
C ILE A 150 18.75 4.22 12.88
N LEU A 151 18.75 3.65 11.69
CA LEU A 151 18.80 2.19 11.49
C LEU A 151 20.17 1.68 11.01
N GLY A 152 21.07 2.56 10.55
CA GLY A 152 22.44 2.21 10.21
C GLY A 152 22.95 2.73 8.90
#